data_8018d164e8dbfca28685b90cec337577
#
_entry.id   8018d164e8dbfca28685b90cec337577
#
_cell.length_a   1.000
_cell.length_b   1.000
_cell.length_c   1.000
_cell.angle_alpha   90.00
_cell.angle_beta   90.00
_cell.angle_gamma   90.00
#
_symmetry.space_group_name_H-M   'P 1'
#
loop_
_entity.id
_entity.type
_entity.pdbx_description
1 polymer ?
#
loop_
_entity_poly.entity_id
_entity_poly.type
_entity_poly.pdbx_seq_one_letter_code
_entity_poly.pdbx_strand_id
1 'polypeptide(L)'
;KQIAFREPGNYCDDATEHDLAIVWSATIFLSAFLLFLVQPMMAKMILPMLGGTPAVWNACMLFFQTALLAGYGYVHLLTSWVDARRQVFVHLLLLAVPLLLLPIGIPTAWMLPDQTNPVLWVLLLLTVAIGFPFFMLSTTAPLLQRWFSWTSHPSARDPYFLYAASNAGSMVALLGYPF
;
A
#
# COMPACT_ATOMS: atom_id res chain seq x y z
N LYS A 1 -8.74 -43.62 11.91
CA LYS A 1 -9.11 -43.09 10.56
C LYS A 1 -10.62 -42.82 10.60
N GLN A 2 -11.05 -41.64 11.08
CA GLN A 2 -12.42 -41.18 10.90
C GLN A 2 -12.49 -40.47 9.55
N ILE A 3 -13.20 -41.06 8.62
CA ILE A 3 -13.64 -40.40 7.39
C ILE A 3 -14.83 -39.54 7.83
N ALA A 4 -14.60 -38.24 8.02
CA ALA A 4 -15.67 -37.28 8.24
C ALA A 4 -16.48 -37.19 6.94
N PHE A 5 -17.69 -37.66 6.98
CA PHE A 5 -18.70 -37.50 5.93
C PHE A 5 -19.03 -36.00 5.88
N ARG A 6 -18.67 -35.35 4.79
CA ARG A 6 -18.95 -33.93 4.55
C ARG A 6 -20.42 -33.82 4.17
N GLU A 7 -21.22 -33.13 4.98
CA GLU A 7 -22.64 -32.87 4.73
C GLU A 7 -22.84 -32.09 3.41
N PRO A 8 -23.88 -32.39 2.61
CA PRO A 8 -24.12 -31.75 1.28
C PRO A 8 -24.52 -30.27 1.34
N GLY A 9 -24.67 -29.67 2.52
CA GLY A 9 -25.07 -28.27 2.69
C GLY A 9 -23.94 -27.24 2.53
N ASN A 10 -22.67 -27.66 2.45
CA ASN A 10 -21.51 -26.75 2.52
C ASN A 10 -21.02 -26.23 1.15
N TYR A 11 -21.63 -26.64 0.03
CA TYR A 11 -21.13 -26.21 -1.30
C TYR A 11 -21.38 -24.74 -1.62
N CYS A 12 -22.47 -24.16 -1.12
CA CYS A 12 -22.74 -22.72 -1.31
C CYS A 12 -21.84 -21.83 -0.44
N ASP A 13 -21.52 -22.29 0.77
CA ASP A 13 -20.61 -21.59 1.68
C ASP A 13 -19.16 -21.65 1.17
N ASP A 14 -18.71 -22.81 0.67
CA ASP A 14 -17.37 -23.00 0.11
C ASP A 14 -17.11 -22.09 -1.12
N ALA A 15 -18.10 -21.89 -1.99
CA ALA A 15 -17.97 -21.02 -3.17
C ALA A 15 -17.86 -19.54 -2.77
N THR A 16 -18.69 -19.09 -1.84
CA THR A 16 -18.66 -17.70 -1.36
C THR A 16 -17.39 -17.38 -0.58
N GLU A 17 -16.89 -18.32 0.23
CA GLU A 17 -15.60 -18.17 0.94
C GLU A 17 -14.42 -18.11 -0.02
N HIS A 18 -14.43 -18.91 -1.07
CA HIS A 18 -13.38 -18.91 -2.08
C HIS A 18 -13.36 -17.61 -2.90
N ASP A 19 -14.53 -17.12 -3.32
CA ASP A 19 -14.65 -15.85 -4.05
C ASP A 19 -14.21 -14.67 -3.17
N LEU A 20 -14.55 -14.69 -1.90
CA LEU A 20 -14.10 -13.70 -0.94
C LEU A 20 -12.57 -13.68 -0.83
N ALA A 21 -11.93 -14.84 -0.66
CA ALA A 21 -10.47 -14.94 -0.58
C ALA A 21 -9.77 -14.43 -1.84
N ILE A 22 -10.35 -14.65 -3.04
CA ILE A 22 -9.84 -14.12 -4.31
C ILE A 22 -9.90 -12.59 -4.31
N VAL A 23 -11.02 -11.99 -3.91
CA VAL A 23 -11.16 -10.53 -3.86
C VAL A 23 -10.16 -9.89 -2.91
N TRP A 24 -9.95 -10.47 -1.71
CA TRP A 24 -8.95 -10.00 -0.76
C TRP A 24 -7.54 -10.11 -1.34
N SER A 25 -7.20 -11.24 -1.94
CA SER A 25 -5.89 -11.45 -2.56
C SER A 25 -5.62 -10.50 -3.71
N ALA A 26 -6.60 -10.30 -4.60
CA ALA A 26 -6.48 -9.39 -5.73
C ALA A 26 -6.32 -7.94 -5.28
N THR A 27 -7.05 -7.51 -4.24
CA THR A 27 -6.95 -6.15 -3.70
C THR A 27 -5.58 -5.92 -3.05
N ILE A 28 -5.08 -6.88 -2.28
CA ILE A 28 -3.74 -6.80 -1.65
C ILE A 28 -2.64 -6.83 -2.71
N PHE A 29 -2.75 -7.71 -3.72
CA PHE A 29 -1.83 -7.76 -4.86
C PHE A 29 -1.76 -6.40 -5.56
N LEU A 30 -2.91 -5.84 -5.93
CA LEU A 30 -2.99 -4.55 -6.62
C LEU A 30 -2.44 -3.41 -5.77
N SER A 31 -2.76 -3.39 -4.48
CA SER A 31 -2.23 -2.39 -3.54
C SER A 31 -0.71 -2.45 -3.46
N ALA A 32 -0.13 -3.64 -3.31
CA ALA A 32 1.32 -3.84 -3.27
C ALA A 32 1.98 -3.50 -4.61
N PHE A 33 1.36 -3.90 -5.72
CA PHE A 33 1.81 -3.56 -7.06
C PHE A 33 1.92 -2.05 -7.26
N LEU A 34 0.86 -1.30 -6.97
CA LEU A 34 0.84 0.15 -7.10
C LEU A 34 1.85 0.84 -6.17
N LEU A 35 1.96 0.36 -4.92
CA LEU A 35 2.90 0.89 -3.94
C LEU A 35 4.34 0.81 -4.45
N PHE A 36 4.74 -0.36 -4.95
CA PHE A 36 6.09 -0.60 -5.43
C PHE A 36 6.37 -0.03 -6.82
N LEU A 37 5.34 0.20 -7.64
CA LEU A 37 5.45 0.88 -8.94
C LEU A 37 5.71 2.37 -8.77
N VAL A 38 5.03 3.01 -7.83
CA VAL A 38 5.12 4.46 -7.57
C VAL A 38 6.52 4.87 -7.10
N GLN A 39 7.20 4.05 -6.32
CA GLN A 39 8.53 4.39 -5.77
C GLN A 39 9.57 4.66 -6.87
N PRO A 40 9.88 3.73 -7.78
CA PRO A 40 10.85 3.98 -8.85
C PRO A 40 10.36 5.03 -9.86
N MET A 41 9.04 5.12 -10.09
CA MET A 41 8.47 6.14 -10.98
C MET A 41 8.77 7.55 -10.45
N MET A 42 8.49 7.83 -9.19
CA MET A 42 8.78 9.12 -8.57
C MET A 42 10.27 9.42 -8.50
N ALA A 43 11.09 8.42 -8.13
CA ALA A 43 12.54 8.58 -8.12
C ALA A 43 13.07 8.95 -9.53
N LYS A 44 12.61 8.26 -10.59
CA LYS A 44 12.98 8.56 -11.98
C LYS A 44 12.57 9.96 -12.43
N MET A 45 11.46 10.49 -11.93
CA MET A 45 11.02 11.86 -12.23
C MET A 45 11.88 12.92 -11.53
N ILE A 46 12.34 12.63 -10.31
CA ILE A 46 13.07 13.58 -9.46
C ILE A 46 14.57 13.62 -9.78
N LEU A 47 15.19 12.45 -10.04
CA LEU A 47 16.63 12.33 -10.28
C LEU A 47 17.17 13.28 -11.37
N PRO A 48 16.53 13.46 -12.54
CA PRO A 48 16.99 14.40 -13.56
C PRO A 48 16.95 15.86 -13.10
N MET A 49 16.01 16.22 -12.21
CA MET A 49 15.84 17.60 -11.73
C MET A 49 16.91 18.00 -10.70
N LEU A 50 17.47 17.03 -9.98
CA LEU A 50 18.35 17.28 -8.83
C LEU A 50 19.75 16.65 -8.99
N GLY A 51 20.08 16.18 -10.19
CA GLY A 51 21.42 15.75 -10.55
C GLY A 51 21.80 14.32 -10.15
N GLY A 52 20.84 13.40 -9.92
CA GLY A 52 21.08 11.95 -9.79
C GLY A 52 22.12 11.52 -8.76
N THR A 53 22.38 12.32 -7.72
CA THR A 53 23.40 12.01 -6.72
C THR A 53 22.93 10.90 -5.77
N PRO A 54 23.84 10.09 -5.19
CA PRO A 54 23.49 9.09 -4.17
C PRO A 54 22.71 9.67 -2.99
N ALA A 55 22.97 10.92 -2.62
CA ALA A 55 22.28 11.61 -1.54
C ALA A 55 20.79 11.81 -1.84
N VAL A 56 20.45 12.21 -3.08
CA VAL A 56 19.06 12.36 -3.55
C VAL A 56 18.36 11.01 -3.58
N TRP A 57 19.02 9.96 -4.07
CA TRP A 57 18.48 8.61 -4.06
C TRP A 57 18.15 8.12 -2.64
N ASN A 58 19.10 8.27 -1.72
CA ASN A 58 18.93 7.90 -0.32
C ASN A 58 17.80 8.70 0.35
N ALA A 59 17.62 9.99 0.01
CA ALA A 59 16.50 10.79 0.50
C ALA A 59 15.16 10.28 0.01
N CYS A 60 15.04 9.88 -1.26
CA CYS A 60 13.83 9.24 -1.78
C CYS A 60 13.52 7.93 -1.03
N MET A 61 14.52 7.08 -0.83
CA MET A 61 14.35 5.82 -0.09
C MET A 61 13.92 6.07 1.36
N LEU A 62 14.56 7.05 2.03
CA LEU A 62 14.21 7.44 3.40
C LEU A 62 12.74 7.88 3.48
N PHE A 63 12.29 8.71 2.54
CA PHE A 63 10.90 9.15 2.48
C PHE A 63 9.93 7.97 2.40
N PHE A 64 10.14 7.06 1.42
CA PHE A 64 9.25 5.93 1.23
C PHE A 64 9.23 4.97 2.42
N GLN A 65 10.38 4.69 3.03
CA GLN A 65 10.47 3.85 4.23
C GLN A 65 9.75 4.49 5.42
N THR A 66 9.91 5.80 5.61
CA THR A 66 9.24 6.54 6.69
C THR A 66 7.72 6.55 6.48
N ALA A 67 7.26 6.76 5.25
CA ALA A 67 5.83 6.73 4.92
C ALA A 67 5.22 5.34 5.13
N LEU A 68 5.94 4.25 4.77
CA LEU A 68 5.54 2.87 5.07
C LEU A 68 5.41 2.64 6.58
N LEU A 69 6.42 3.05 7.34
CA LEU A 69 6.41 2.92 8.81
C LEU A 69 5.24 3.69 9.43
N ALA A 70 5.01 4.92 8.96
CA ALA A 70 3.86 5.71 9.39
C ALA A 70 2.53 5.04 9.05
N GLY A 71 2.42 4.40 7.87
CA GLY A 71 1.27 3.60 7.47
C GLY A 71 1.00 2.43 8.40
N TYR A 72 2.02 1.67 8.78
CA TYR A 72 1.89 0.61 9.78
C TYR A 72 1.47 1.16 11.15
N GLY A 73 2.04 2.31 11.56
CA GLY A 73 1.66 3.00 12.80
C GLY A 73 0.17 3.40 12.79
N TYR A 74 -0.30 3.98 11.69
CA TYR A 74 -1.72 4.32 11.51
C TYR A 74 -2.63 3.09 11.65
N VAL A 75 -2.31 1.99 10.96
CA VAL A 75 -3.11 0.75 11.03
C VAL A 75 -3.12 0.21 12.46
N HIS A 76 -1.99 0.20 13.14
CA HIS A 76 -1.91 -0.23 14.53
C HIS A 76 -2.80 0.62 15.45
N LEU A 77 -2.73 1.95 15.35
CA LEU A 77 -3.53 2.86 16.14
C LEU A 77 -5.03 2.72 15.82
N LEU A 78 -5.37 2.69 14.52
CA LEU A 78 -6.74 2.56 14.08
C LEU A 78 -7.38 1.26 14.60
N THR A 79 -6.67 0.14 14.50
CA THR A 79 -7.19 -1.16 14.92
C THR A 79 -7.19 -1.35 16.44
N SER A 80 -6.40 -0.57 17.18
CA SER A 80 -6.35 -0.63 18.66
C SER A 80 -7.41 0.24 19.32
N TRP A 81 -7.79 1.37 18.71
CA TRP A 81 -8.62 2.38 19.37
C TRP A 81 -10.00 2.56 18.75
N VAL A 82 -10.23 2.03 17.56
CA VAL A 82 -11.49 2.25 16.82
C VAL A 82 -12.19 0.92 16.56
N ASP A 83 -13.52 0.90 16.73
CA ASP A 83 -14.35 -0.29 16.40
C ASP A 83 -14.29 -0.63 14.92
N ALA A 84 -14.33 -1.92 14.56
CA ALA A 84 -14.17 -2.43 13.20
C ALA A 84 -15.07 -1.74 12.16
N ARG A 85 -16.34 -1.47 12.49
CA ARG A 85 -17.27 -0.77 11.59
C ARG A 85 -16.84 0.67 11.29
N ARG A 86 -16.35 1.37 12.32
CA ARG A 86 -15.88 2.77 12.18
C ARG A 86 -14.54 2.81 11.45
N GLN A 87 -13.68 1.79 11.61
CA GLN A 87 -12.42 1.69 10.88
C GLN A 87 -12.64 1.72 9.36
N VAL A 88 -13.60 0.92 8.86
CA VAL A 88 -13.95 0.88 7.44
C VAL A 88 -14.37 2.27 6.95
N PHE A 89 -15.29 2.93 7.67
CA PHE A 89 -15.77 4.25 7.29
C PHE A 89 -14.66 5.30 7.27
N VAL A 90 -13.85 5.36 8.33
CA VAL A 90 -12.72 6.29 8.44
C VAL A 90 -11.70 6.04 7.33
N HIS A 91 -11.36 4.77 7.08
CA HIS A 91 -10.38 4.44 6.06
C HIS A 91 -10.87 4.76 4.65
N LEU A 92 -12.13 4.46 4.33
CA LEU A 92 -12.73 4.80 3.02
C LEU A 92 -12.81 6.31 2.81
N LEU A 93 -13.18 7.07 3.83
CA LEU A 93 -13.20 8.53 3.77
C LEU A 93 -11.81 9.09 3.48
N LEU A 94 -10.79 8.60 4.20
CA LEU A 94 -9.40 9.02 3.98
C LEU A 94 -8.87 8.56 2.62
N LEU A 95 -9.27 7.39 2.13
CA LEU A 95 -8.90 6.88 0.81
C LEU A 95 -9.54 7.69 -0.34
N ALA A 96 -10.66 8.34 -0.10
CA ALA A 96 -11.28 9.22 -1.08
C ALA A 96 -10.47 10.51 -1.32
N VAL A 97 -9.72 10.99 -0.32
CA VAL A 97 -8.93 12.23 -0.43
C VAL A 97 -7.85 12.16 -1.54
N PRO A 98 -7.01 11.10 -1.65
CA PRO A 98 -6.07 10.95 -2.75
C PRO A 98 -6.71 11.00 -4.13
N LEU A 99 -7.95 10.52 -4.27
CA LEU A 99 -8.67 10.57 -5.55
C LEU A 99 -8.98 12.01 -5.99
N LEU A 100 -9.20 12.91 -5.03
CA LEU A 100 -9.41 14.34 -5.29
C LEU A 100 -8.11 15.08 -5.60
N LEU A 101 -6.96 14.50 -5.21
CA LEU A 101 -5.62 15.06 -5.46
C LEU A 101 -5.02 14.59 -6.79
N LEU A 102 -5.69 13.74 -7.54
CA LEU A 102 -5.26 13.33 -8.89
C LEU A 102 -5.50 14.46 -9.91
N PRO A 103 -4.62 14.62 -10.91
CA PRO A 103 -3.43 13.81 -11.21
C PRO A 103 -2.23 14.20 -10.34
N ILE A 104 -1.45 13.19 -9.94
CA ILE A 104 -0.18 13.39 -9.24
C ILE A 104 0.82 13.94 -10.24
N GLY A 105 1.36 15.12 -9.95
CA GLY A 105 2.36 15.75 -10.79
C GLY A 105 3.31 16.62 -9.98
N ILE A 106 4.53 16.78 -10.48
CA ILE A 106 5.48 17.73 -9.93
C ILE A 106 5.26 19.06 -10.66
N PRO A 107 4.86 20.14 -9.96
CA PRO A 107 4.71 21.44 -10.59
C PRO A 107 6.04 21.89 -11.22
N THR A 108 6.03 22.29 -12.49
CA THR A 108 7.23 22.74 -13.20
C THR A 108 7.88 23.99 -12.59
N ALA A 109 7.11 24.74 -11.80
CA ALA A 109 7.60 25.91 -11.06
C ALA A 109 8.42 25.54 -9.80
N TRP A 110 8.44 24.26 -9.40
CA TRP A 110 9.16 23.79 -8.22
C TRP A 110 10.61 23.41 -8.58
N MET A 111 11.37 24.41 -9.03
CA MET A 111 12.82 24.26 -9.21
C MET A 111 13.55 24.43 -7.88
N LEU A 112 14.68 23.72 -7.73
CA LEU A 112 15.52 23.85 -6.55
C LEU A 112 16.05 25.28 -6.44
N PRO A 113 15.81 26.01 -5.34
CA PRO A 113 16.45 27.31 -5.11
C PRO A 113 17.95 27.13 -4.92
N ASP A 114 18.77 28.04 -5.50
CA ASP A 114 20.25 27.96 -5.58
C ASP A 114 20.97 27.76 -4.23
N GLN A 115 20.33 28.07 -3.11
CA GLN A 115 20.91 28.02 -1.76
C GLN A 115 20.32 26.88 -0.89
N THR A 116 19.51 25.95 -1.44
CA THR A 116 18.76 24.99 -0.65
C THR A 116 19.45 23.63 -0.60
N ASN A 117 19.41 22.97 0.57
CA ASN A 117 19.88 21.59 0.71
C ASN A 117 19.01 20.63 -0.15
N PRO A 118 19.61 19.95 -1.14
CA PRO A 118 18.85 19.11 -2.07
C PRO A 118 18.11 17.96 -1.37
N VAL A 119 18.62 17.43 -0.27
CA VAL A 119 17.99 16.35 0.51
C VAL A 119 16.69 16.83 1.14
N LEU A 120 16.72 17.99 1.81
CA LEU A 120 15.53 18.56 2.43
C LEU A 120 14.47 18.93 1.39
N TRP A 121 14.93 19.45 0.24
CA TRP A 121 14.06 19.78 -0.87
C TRP A 121 13.33 18.55 -1.43
N VAL A 122 14.05 17.43 -1.65
CA VAL A 122 13.46 16.16 -2.10
C VAL A 122 12.41 15.67 -1.12
N LEU A 123 12.71 15.68 0.18
CA LEU A 123 11.77 15.24 1.20
C LEU A 123 10.51 16.10 1.20
N LEU A 124 10.64 17.42 1.08
CA LEU A 124 9.51 18.33 0.99
C LEU A 124 8.70 18.09 -0.28
N LEU A 125 9.38 17.99 -1.43
CA LEU A 125 8.75 17.74 -2.73
C LEU A 125 7.92 16.45 -2.72
N LEU A 126 8.50 15.34 -2.24
CA LEU A 126 7.82 14.06 -2.15
C LEU A 126 6.64 14.12 -1.16
N THR A 127 6.81 14.81 -0.03
CA THR A 127 5.74 14.96 0.96
C THR A 127 4.53 15.67 0.36
N VAL A 128 4.75 16.73 -0.39
CA VAL A 128 3.66 17.51 -0.99
C VAL A 128 3.10 16.83 -2.24
N ALA A 129 3.96 16.28 -3.12
CA ALA A 129 3.52 15.70 -4.38
C ALA A 129 2.79 14.37 -4.20
N ILE A 130 3.28 13.50 -3.30
CA ILE A 130 2.75 12.14 -3.19
C ILE A 130 2.58 11.63 -1.75
N GLY A 131 2.97 12.41 -0.75
CA GLY A 131 3.03 11.94 0.64
C GLY A 131 1.72 11.33 1.12
N PHE A 132 0.61 12.03 0.97
CA PHE A 132 -0.69 11.52 1.42
C PHE A 132 -1.23 10.35 0.57
N PRO A 133 -1.22 10.41 -0.78
CA PRO A 133 -1.58 9.26 -1.61
C PRO A 133 -0.76 8.00 -1.32
N PHE A 134 0.56 8.13 -1.21
CA PHE A 134 1.44 7.01 -0.91
C PHE A 134 1.21 6.44 0.49
N PHE A 135 1.03 7.32 1.48
CA PHE A 135 0.68 6.93 2.85
C PHE A 135 -0.61 6.09 2.86
N MET A 136 -1.68 6.56 2.22
CA MET A 136 -2.95 5.82 2.17
C MET A 136 -2.81 4.47 1.45
N LEU A 137 -2.04 4.42 0.36
CA LEU A 137 -1.76 3.17 -0.35
C LEU A 137 -0.99 2.18 0.53
N SER A 138 -0.03 2.67 1.34
CA SER A 138 0.77 1.84 2.25
C SER A 138 -0.04 1.22 3.39
N THR A 139 -1.16 1.83 3.77
CA THR A 139 -2.03 1.34 4.85
C THR A 139 -2.99 0.23 4.40
N THR A 140 -3.28 0.14 3.11
CA THR A 140 -4.33 -0.74 2.56
C THR A 140 -4.04 -2.22 2.81
N ALA A 141 -2.86 -2.70 2.41
CA ALA A 141 -2.51 -4.12 2.56
C ALA A 141 -2.50 -4.58 4.04
N PRO A 142 -1.81 -3.90 4.98
CA PRO A 142 -1.80 -4.34 6.38
C PRO A 142 -3.17 -4.23 7.05
N LEU A 143 -3.99 -3.24 6.68
CA LEU A 143 -5.34 -3.11 7.22
C LEU A 143 -6.26 -4.23 6.74
N LEU A 144 -6.23 -4.56 5.45
CA LEU A 144 -6.96 -5.68 4.89
C LEU A 144 -6.54 -7.01 5.53
N GLN A 145 -5.24 -7.27 5.69
CA GLN A 145 -4.74 -8.46 6.37
C GLN A 145 -5.27 -8.54 7.81
N ARG A 146 -5.32 -7.40 8.52
CA ARG A 146 -5.87 -7.35 9.87
C ARG A 146 -7.36 -7.64 9.89
N TRP A 147 -8.15 -7.06 8.98
CA TRP A 147 -9.58 -7.32 8.90
C TRP A 147 -9.85 -8.78 8.51
N PHE A 148 -9.07 -9.35 7.57
CA PHE A 148 -9.20 -10.76 7.21
C PHE A 148 -8.97 -11.68 8.41
N SER A 149 -8.01 -11.36 9.28
CA SER A 149 -7.75 -12.17 10.50
C SER A 149 -8.92 -12.18 11.51
N TRP A 150 -9.90 -11.30 11.35
CA TRP A 150 -11.12 -11.25 12.17
C TRP A 150 -12.32 -11.92 11.53
N THR A 151 -12.18 -12.44 10.33
CA THR A 151 -13.25 -13.20 9.66
C THR A 151 -13.32 -14.64 10.21
N SER A 152 -14.44 -15.33 9.92
CA SER A 152 -14.61 -16.76 10.23
C SER A 152 -13.97 -17.70 9.22
N HIS A 153 -13.25 -17.17 8.22
CA HIS A 153 -12.61 -17.96 7.17
C HIS A 153 -11.60 -18.96 7.76
N PRO A 154 -11.55 -20.23 7.28
CA PRO A 154 -10.62 -21.24 7.80
C PRO A 154 -9.14 -20.81 7.82
N SER A 155 -8.72 -20.02 6.84
CA SER A 155 -7.35 -19.50 6.73
C SER A 155 -7.15 -18.16 7.46
N ALA A 156 -8.14 -17.65 8.23
CA ALA A 156 -8.00 -16.36 8.92
C ALA A 156 -6.87 -16.35 9.96
N ARG A 157 -6.55 -17.52 10.56
CA ARG A 157 -5.46 -17.67 11.53
C ARG A 157 -4.08 -17.61 10.90
N ASP A 158 -3.95 -18.08 9.64
CA ASP A 158 -2.69 -18.18 8.90
C ASP A 158 -2.88 -17.72 7.44
N PRO A 159 -3.02 -16.42 7.20
CA PRO A 159 -3.33 -15.89 5.88
C PRO A 159 -2.09 -15.79 4.96
N TYR A 160 -1.30 -16.86 4.85
CA TYR A 160 -0.07 -16.89 4.03
C TYR A 160 -0.32 -16.54 2.56
N PHE A 161 -1.49 -16.89 2.02
CA PHE A 161 -1.84 -16.56 0.65
C PHE A 161 -1.96 -15.04 0.42
N LEU A 162 -2.36 -14.26 1.43
CA LEU A 162 -2.39 -12.79 1.35
C LEU A 162 -0.98 -12.20 1.34
N TYR A 163 -0.05 -12.78 2.12
CA TYR A 163 1.37 -12.39 2.06
C TYR A 163 1.99 -12.77 0.71
N ALA A 164 1.67 -13.95 0.18
CA ALA A 164 2.10 -14.37 -1.15
C ALA A 164 1.58 -13.43 -2.24
N ALA A 165 0.30 -13.02 -2.18
CA ALA A 165 -0.30 -12.05 -3.09
C ALA A 165 0.40 -10.68 -3.02
N SER A 166 0.70 -10.17 -1.81
CA SER A 166 1.44 -8.92 -1.61
C SER A 166 2.84 -8.97 -2.21
N ASN A 167 3.59 -10.07 -1.92
CA ASN A 167 4.93 -10.25 -2.45
C ASN A 167 4.93 -10.40 -3.98
N ALA A 168 3.97 -11.14 -4.54
CA ALA A 168 3.83 -11.27 -5.99
C ALA A 168 3.54 -9.91 -6.64
N GLY A 169 2.66 -9.10 -6.05
CA GLY A 169 2.34 -7.75 -6.54
C GLY A 169 3.59 -6.85 -6.57
N SER A 170 4.34 -6.81 -5.49
CA SER A 170 5.58 -6.02 -5.41
C SER A 170 6.65 -6.51 -6.39
N MET A 171 6.80 -7.82 -6.54
CA MET A 171 7.76 -8.41 -7.49
C MET A 171 7.40 -8.08 -8.93
N VAL A 172 6.12 -8.23 -9.31
CA VAL A 172 5.65 -7.89 -10.66
C VAL A 172 5.84 -6.39 -10.95
N ALA A 173 5.59 -5.51 -9.97
CA ALA A 173 5.83 -4.08 -10.12
C ALA A 173 7.30 -3.75 -10.39
N LEU A 174 8.20 -4.31 -9.59
CA LEU A 174 9.64 -4.04 -9.70
C LEU A 174 10.26 -4.63 -10.98
N LEU A 175 9.83 -5.82 -11.39
CA LEU A 175 10.32 -6.48 -12.62
C LEU A 175 9.69 -5.86 -13.87
N GLY A 176 8.43 -5.43 -13.79
CA GLY A 176 7.70 -4.84 -14.93
C GLY A 176 8.02 -3.38 -15.18
N TYR A 177 8.51 -2.65 -14.18
CA TYR A 177 8.77 -1.20 -14.28
C TYR A 177 9.77 -0.80 -15.38
N PRO A 178 10.86 -1.56 -15.67
CA PRO A 178 11.82 -1.19 -16.72
C PRO A 178 11.26 -1.29 -18.16
N PHE A 179 10.13 -2.00 -18.37
CA PHE A 179 9.50 -2.24 -19.67
C PHE A 179 8.29 -1.34 -19.89
#